data_820970096ee09e2f53dfb7d24f9c11e5
#
_entry.id   820970096ee09e2f53dfb7d24f9c11e5
#
_cell.length_a   1.000
_cell.length_b   1.000
_cell.length_c   1.000
_cell.angle_alpha   90.00
_cell.angle_beta   90.00
_cell.angle_gamma   90.00
#
_symmetry.space_group_name_H-M   'P 1'
#
loop_
_entity.id
_entity.type
_entity.pdbx_description
1 polymer ?
#
loop_
_entity_poly.entity_id
_entity_poly.type
_entity_poly.pdbx_seq_one_letter_code
_entity_poly.pdbx_strand_id
1 'polypeptide(L)'
;GLHFMQTGGQLPDGSHFYDIVRGGIDKSTGLADLCEKMGLSLAEAVAAGDSANDVGMLKAAGLGCCMSNGTDEAKAAADRVIGDVREDGLAALIEELWFDGPKAEPSDRSFGSAWETMER
;
A
#
# COMPACT_ATOMS: atom_id res chain seq x y z
N GLY A 1 5.54 -21.83 -13.80
CA GLY A 1 4.47 -21.48 -14.71
C GLY A 1 4.15 -20.03 -14.76
N LEU A 2 3.16 -19.69 -15.55
CA LEU A 2 2.65 -18.33 -15.66
C LEU A 2 1.42 -18.14 -14.78
N HIS A 3 1.24 -16.94 -14.28
CA HIS A 3 0.10 -16.56 -13.47
C HIS A 3 -0.59 -15.36 -14.10
N PHE A 4 -1.93 -15.39 -14.17
CA PHE A 4 -2.74 -14.27 -14.64
C PHE A 4 -3.22 -13.47 -13.44
N MET A 5 -2.86 -12.21 -13.37
CA MET A 5 -3.23 -11.33 -12.28
C MET A 5 -4.16 -10.23 -12.81
N GLN A 6 -5.35 -10.15 -12.26
CA GLN A 6 -6.28 -9.08 -12.63
C GLN A 6 -5.76 -7.76 -12.06
N THR A 7 -5.69 -6.74 -12.91
CA THR A 7 -5.26 -5.39 -12.50
C THR A 7 -6.39 -4.40 -12.77
N GLY A 8 -6.51 -3.44 -11.87
CA GLY A 8 -7.55 -2.43 -11.98
C GLY A 8 -8.96 -2.98 -11.79
N GLY A 9 -9.94 -2.15 -12.12
CA GLY A 9 -11.34 -2.52 -12.06
C GLY A 9 -11.88 -2.97 -13.41
N GLN A 10 -13.17 -3.25 -13.44
CA GLN A 10 -13.87 -3.58 -14.68
C GLN A 10 -14.01 -2.33 -15.54
N LEU A 11 -13.77 -2.48 -16.83
CA LEU A 11 -13.97 -1.42 -17.79
C LEU A 11 -15.47 -1.27 -18.11
N PRO A 12 -15.89 -0.10 -18.66
CA PRO A 12 -17.31 0.13 -18.97
C PRO A 12 -17.94 -0.90 -19.90
N ASP A 13 -17.15 -1.55 -20.74
CA ASP A 13 -17.60 -2.59 -21.65
C ASP A 13 -17.71 -3.98 -21.00
N GLY A 14 -17.41 -4.07 -19.71
CA GLY A 14 -17.44 -5.32 -18.96
C GLY A 14 -16.13 -6.09 -18.98
N SER A 15 -15.11 -5.64 -19.71
CA SER A 15 -13.82 -6.31 -19.79
C SER A 15 -12.94 -5.97 -18.59
N HIS A 16 -11.86 -6.74 -18.43
CA HIS A 16 -10.86 -6.58 -17.37
C HIS A 16 -9.47 -6.60 -17.97
N PHE A 17 -8.54 -5.96 -17.29
CA PHE A 17 -7.11 -6.10 -17.59
C PHE A 17 -6.51 -7.21 -16.75
N TYR A 18 -5.58 -7.94 -17.36
CA TYR A 18 -4.79 -8.96 -16.68
C TYR A 18 -3.33 -8.80 -17.03
N ASP A 19 -2.48 -8.95 -16.03
CA ASP A 19 -1.05 -9.08 -16.25
C ASP A 19 -0.68 -10.56 -16.24
N ILE A 20 0.27 -10.92 -17.09
CA ILE A 20 0.83 -12.27 -17.11
C ILE A 20 2.18 -12.18 -16.42
N VAL A 21 2.31 -12.87 -15.30
CA VAL A 21 3.55 -12.83 -14.50
C VAL A 21 4.05 -14.25 -14.24
N ARG A 22 5.30 -14.34 -13.80
CA ARG A 22 5.85 -15.62 -13.36
C ARG A 22 5.07 -16.09 -12.13
N GLY A 23 4.74 -17.37 -12.07
CA GLY A 23 4.08 -17.96 -10.92
C GLY A 23 4.88 -17.72 -9.65
N GLY A 24 4.19 -17.39 -8.58
CA GLY A 24 4.80 -17.07 -7.30
C GLY A 24 5.31 -15.65 -7.16
N ILE A 25 5.17 -14.82 -8.19
CA ILE A 25 5.56 -13.41 -8.15
C ILE A 25 4.29 -12.56 -8.04
N ASP A 26 4.20 -11.76 -6.99
CA ASP A 26 3.14 -10.78 -6.80
C ASP A 26 3.66 -9.61 -5.94
N LYS A 27 2.79 -8.70 -5.56
CA LYS A 27 3.20 -7.55 -4.75
C LYS A 27 3.72 -7.96 -3.37
N SER A 28 3.21 -9.07 -2.82
CA SER A 28 3.68 -9.56 -1.51
C SER A 28 5.12 -10.08 -1.59
N THR A 29 5.47 -10.80 -2.64
CA THR A 29 6.85 -11.28 -2.84
C THR A 29 7.79 -10.12 -3.09
N GLY A 30 7.36 -9.10 -3.83
CA GLY A 30 8.14 -7.89 -4.04
C GLY A 30 8.40 -7.13 -2.75
N LEU A 31 7.38 -6.99 -1.92
CA LEU A 31 7.52 -6.34 -0.61
C LEU A 31 8.47 -7.11 0.29
N ALA A 32 8.34 -8.44 0.35
CA ALA A 32 9.21 -9.28 1.17
C ALA A 32 10.68 -9.17 0.72
N ASP A 33 10.91 -9.19 -0.59
CA ASP A 33 12.26 -9.05 -1.15
C ASP A 33 12.87 -7.70 -0.83
N LEU A 34 12.09 -6.63 -0.95
CA LEU A 34 12.55 -5.29 -0.60
C LEU A 34 12.91 -5.18 0.88
N CYS A 35 12.05 -5.69 1.76
CA CYS A 35 12.31 -5.69 3.20
C CYS A 35 13.59 -6.44 3.52
N GLU A 36 13.79 -7.61 2.92
CA GLU A 36 15.03 -8.39 3.12
C GLU A 36 16.27 -7.60 2.72
N LYS A 37 16.24 -6.96 1.56
CA LYS A 37 17.36 -6.16 1.07
C LYS A 37 17.66 -4.94 1.94
N MET A 38 16.64 -4.41 2.60
CA MET A 38 16.78 -3.27 3.51
C MET A 38 17.12 -3.69 4.94
N GLY A 39 17.17 -4.98 5.23
CA GLY A 39 17.40 -5.48 6.58
C GLY A 39 16.20 -5.28 7.52
N LEU A 40 15.00 -5.20 6.96
CA LEU A 40 13.75 -5.00 7.71
C LEU A 40 12.91 -6.27 7.69
N SER A 41 12.02 -6.41 8.68
CA SER A 41 11.02 -7.47 8.65
C SER A 41 9.72 -6.93 8.04
N LEU A 42 8.88 -7.85 7.53
CA LEU A 42 7.56 -7.47 7.03
C LEU A 42 6.69 -6.80 8.11
N ALA A 43 6.90 -7.15 9.37
CA ALA A 43 6.19 -6.54 10.49
C ALA A 43 6.44 -5.03 10.61
N GLU A 44 7.54 -4.55 10.06
CA GLU A 44 7.91 -3.13 10.07
C GLU A 44 7.37 -2.37 8.85
N ALA A 45 6.77 -3.09 7.90
CA ALA A 45 6.28 -2.49 6.66
C ALA A 45 4.83 -2.02 6.80
N VAL A 46 4.54 -0.91 6.16
CA VAL A 46 3.17 -0.42 5.95
C VAL A 46 2.88 -0.52 4.45
N ALA A 47 1.77 -1.12 4.11
CA ALA A 47 1.35 -1.24 2.72
C ALA A 47 -0.02 -0.58 2.53
N ALA A 48 -0.20 0.09 1.42
CA ALA A 48 -1.48 0.68 1.05
C ALA A 48 -1.87 0.23 -0.35
N GLY A 49 -3.15 -0.03 -0.55
CA GLY A 49 -3.66 -0.50 -1.82
C GLY A 49 -5.17 -0.36 -1.94
N ASP A 50 -5.71 -0.72 -3.09
CA ASP A 50 -7.13 -0.50 -3.36
C ASP A 50 -7.78 -1.60 -4.21
N SER A 51 -7.05 -2.60 -4.66
CA SER A 51 -7.59 -3.58 -5.61
C SER A 51 -7.17 -5.01 -5.29
N ALA A 52 -7.73 -5.95 -6.04
CA ALA A 52 -7.52 -7.38 -5.82
C ALA A 52 -6.03 -7.78 -5.88
N ASN A 53 -5.25 -7.12 -6.73
CA ASN A 53 -3.82 -7.42 -6.84
C ASN A 53 -2.99 -6.92 -5.65
N ASP A 54 -3.60 -6.17 -4.73
CA ASP A 54 -2.94 -5.70 -3.51
C ASP A 54 -3.19 -6.61 -2.30
N VAL A 55 -4.14 -7.55 -2.40
CA VAL A 55 -4.57 -8.40 -1.29
C VAL A 55 -3.40 -9.09 -0.59
N GLY A 56 -2.52 -9.73 -1.36
CA GLY A 56 -1.37 -10.44 -0.80
C GLY A 56 -0.42 -9.50 -0.05
N MET A 57 -0.16 -8.34 -0.61
CA MET A 57 0.69 -7.32 -0.01
C MET A 57 0.08 -6.78 1.29
N LEU A 58 -1.22 -6.50 1.27
CA LEU A 58 -1.93 -5.97 2.44
C LEU A 58 -1.91 -6.96 3.60
N LYS A 59 -2.03 -8.26 3.30
CA LYS A 59 -1.95 -9.31 4.32
C LYS A 59 -0.54 -9.50 4.86
N ALA A 60 0.47 -9.37 4.01
CA ALA A 60 1.86 -9.64 4.36
C ALA A 60 2.49 -8.54 5.21
N ALA A 61 2.12 -7.29 4.99
CA ALA A 61 2.68 -6.14 5.71
C ALA A 61 2.27 -6.14 7.19
N GLY A 62 3.09 -5.52 8.02
CA GLY A 62 2.78 -5.33 9.42
C GLY A 62 1.53 -4.50 9.63
N LEU A 63 1.29 -3.52 8.76
CA LEU A 63 0.06 -2.76 8.71
C LEU A 63 -0.39 -2.64 7.25
N GLY A 64 -1.46 -3.33 6.88
CA GLY A 64 -2.07 -3.23 5.58
C GLY A 64 -3.25 -2.27 5.61
N CYS A 65 -3.23 -1.26 4.75
CA CYS A 65 -4.26 -0.23 4.67
C CYS A 65 -4.95 -0.24 3.32
N CYS A 66 -6.27 -0.29 3.30
CA CYS A 66 -7.03 -0.20 2.06
C CYS A 66 -7.67 1.18 1.94
N MET A 67 -7.59 1.76 0.76
CA MET A 67 -8.31 3.00 0.46
C MET A 67 -9.83 2.75 0.56
N SER A 68 -10.58 3.73 1.03
CA SER A 68 -12.04 3.57 1.16
C SER A 68 -12.75 3.38 -0.17
N ASN A 69 -12.15 3.82 -1.28
CA ASN A 69 -12.63 3.56 -2.63
C ASN A 69 -12.17 2.21 -3.20
N GLY A 70 -11.50 1.40 -2.39
CA GLY A 70 -10.99 0.09 -2.82
C GLY A 70 -12.07 -0.97 -2.95
N THR A 71 -11.68 -2.12 -3.50
CA THR A 71 -12.57 -3.27 -3.64
C THR A 71 -12.89 -3.90 -2.29
N ASP A 72 -13.99 -4.62 -2.20
CA ASP A 72 -14.36 -5.33 -0.98
C ASP A 72 -13.30 -6.36 -0.58
N GLU A 73 -12.69 -7.02 -1.56
CA GLU A 73 -11.61 -7.98 -1.32
C GLU A 73 -10.39 -7.33 -0.66
N ALA A 74 -9.98 -6.18 -1.16
CA ALA A 74 -8.85 -5.45 -0.61
C ALA A 74 -9.18 -4.94 0.81
N LYS A 75 -10.38 -4.44 1.02
CA LYS A 75 -10.82 -4.00 2.36
C LYS A 75 -10.82 -5.15 3.37
N ALA A 76 -11.28 -6.34 2.95
CA ALA A 76 -11.28 -7.52 3.82
C ALA A 76 -9.88 -8.00 4.18
N ALA A 77 -8.91 -7.79 3.29
CA ALA A 77 -7.52 -8.18 3.50
C ALA A 77 -6.74 -7.18 4.35
N ALA A 78 -7.21 -5.95 4.44
CA ALA A 78 -6.51 -4.88 5.14
C ALA A 78 -6.77 -4.91 6.65
N ASP A 79 -5.80 -4.42 7.41
CA ASP A 79 -5.97 -4.20 8.85
C ASP A 79 -6.77 -2.93 9.11
N ARG A 80 -6.74 -2.00 8.18
CA ARG A 80 -7.33 -0.69 8.35
C ARG A 80 -7.82 -0.14 7.01
N VAL A 81 -8.97 0.53 7.02
CA VAL A 81 -9.47 1.28 5.86
C VAL A 81 -9.17 2.75 6.08
N ILE A 82 -8.53 3.37 5.11
CA ILE A 82 -8.15 4.78 5.15
C ILE A 82 -8.99 5.59 4.18
N GLY A 83 -8.84 6.93 4.20
CA GLY A 83 -9.63 7.81 3.34
C GLY A 83 -9.50 7.51 1.86
N ASP A 84 -10.45 8.03 1.10
CA ASP A 84 -10.48 7.91 -0.36
C ASP A 84 -9.30 8.65 -0.99
N VAL A 85 -8.86 8.19 -2.17
CA VAL A 85 -7.79 8.86 -2.91
C VAL A 85 -8.12 10.34 -3.21
N ARG A 86 -9.41 10.66 -3.39
CA ARG A 86 -9.88 12.03 -3.62
C ARG A 86 -9.84 12.90 -2.37
N GLU A 87 -9.67 12.29 -1.22
CA GLU A 87 -9.60 12.96 0.10
C GLU A 87 -8.18 12.92 0.66
N ASP A 88 -7.20 12.60 -0.17
CA ASP A 88 -5.80 12.47 0.25
C ASP A 88 -5.60 11.46 1.40
N GLY A 89 -6.35 10.35 1.36
CA GLY A 89 -6.33 9.35 2.42
C GLY A 89 -4.95 8.79 2.73
N LEU A 90 -4.13 8.57 1.71
CA LEU A 90 -2.77 8.08 1.91
C LEU A 90 -1.88 9.13 2.57
N ALA A 91 -2.01 10.38 2.16
CA ALA A 91 -1.24 11.48 2.77
C ALA A 91 -1.60 11.64 4.25
N ALA A 92 -2.88 11.56 4.58
CA ALA A 92 -3.35 11.62 5.97
C ALA A 92 -2.79 10.47 6.80
N LEU A 93 -2.73 9.26 6.23
CA LEU A 93 -2.13 8.10 6.88
C LEU A 93 -0.64 8.33 7.17
N ILE A 94 0.09 8.83 6.19
CA ILE A 94 1.52 9.11 6.34
C ILE A 94 1.75 10.14 7.46
N GLU A 95 0.97 11.19 7.49
CA GLU A 95 1.06 12.20 8.56
C GLU A 95 0.81 11.57 9.92
N GLU A 96 -0.23 10.75 10.03
CA GLU A 96 -0.58 10.08 11.29
C GLU A 96 0.54 9.18 11.79
N LEU A 97 1.11 8.37 10.90
CA LEU A 97 2.09 7.35 11.31
C LEU A 97 3.47 7.90 11.60
N TRP A 98 3.90 8.91 10.86
CA TRP A 98 5.29 9.42 10.96
C TRP A 98 5.42 10.83 11.49
N PHE A 99 4.34 11.60 11.48
CA PHE A 99 4.39 13.02 11.86
C PHE A 99 3.38 13.38 12.95
N ASP A 100 2.90 12.37 13.70
CA ASP A 100 1.91 12.52 14.75
C ASP A 100 0.58 13.14 14.27
N GLY A 101 0.28 12.94 12.99
CA GLY A 101 -0.99 13.37 12.43
C GLY A 101 -1.18 14.89 12.49
N PRO A 102 -2.40 15.36 12.76
CA PRO A 102 -2.71 16.78 12.72
C PRO A 102 -1.98 17.61 13.77
N LYS A 103 -1.27 16.99 14.70
CA LYS A 103 -0.49 17.71 15.72
C LYS A 103 0.88 18.13 15.21
N ALA A 104 1.33 17.58 14.09
CA ALA A 104 2.58 17.99 13.49
C ALA A 104 2.45 19.43 12.99
N GLU A 105 3.28 20.32 13.52
CA GLU A 105 3.29 21.71 13.10
C GLU A 105 4.14 21.87 11.83
N PRO A 106 3.84 22.87 10.99
CA PRO A 106 4.64 23.13 9.79
C PRO A 106 6.12 23.34 10.08
N SER A 107 6.44 23.75 11.28
CA SER A 107 7.82 23.96 11.75
C SER A 107 8.44 22.72 12.39
N ASP A 108 7.72 21.61 12.42
CA ASP A 108 8.22 20.37 13.02
C ASP A 108 9.45 19.87 12.25
N ARG A 109 10.55 19.82 12.94
CA ARG A 109 11.84 19.39 12.38
C ARG A 109 11.84 17.89 12.02
N SER A 110 11.04 17.09 12.73
CA SER A 110 10.92 15.66 12.43
C SER A 110 10.38 15.44 11.03
N PHE A 111 9.39 16.23 10.64
CA PHE A 111 8.80 16.16 9.32
C PHE A 111 9.85 16.47 8.25
N GLY A 112 10.54 17.59 8.35
CA GLY A 112 11.57 17.98 7.40
C GLY A 112 12.71 16.98 7.31
N SER A 113 13.16 16.48 8.43
CA SER A 113 14.25 15.51 8.49
C SER A 113 13.86 14.18 7.84
N ALA A 114 12.65 13.67 8.11
CA ALA A 114 12.16 12.43 7.52
C ALA A 114 12.02 12.57 6.00
N TRP A 115 11.50 13.70 5.54
CA TRP A 115 11.35 13.97 4.13
C TRP A 115 12.70 14.03 3.41
N GLU A 116 13.68 14.70 3.98
CA GLU A 116 15.03 14.77 3.43
C GLU A 116 15.68 13.40 3.33
N THR A 117 15.45 12.55 4.32
CA THR A 117 15.96 11.18 4.30
C THR A 117 15.35 10.37 3.18
N MET A 118 14.06 10.56 2.90
CA MET A 118 13.37 9.84 1.84
C MET A 118 13.84 10.24 0.44
N GLU A 119 14.29 11.47 0.25
CA GLU A 119 14.79 11.96 -1.02
C GLU A 119 16.21 11.48 -1.35
N ARG A 120 16.91 10.98 -0.38
CA ARG A 120 18.29 10.50 -0.54
C ARG A 120 18.33 9.01 -0.83
#